data_8ab0dcc46db5b2cc22abf3cd573c2d97
#
_entry.id   8ab0dcc46db5b2cc22abf3cd573c2d97
#
_cell.length_a   1.000
_cell.length_b   1.000
_cell.length_c   1.000
_cell.angle_alpha   90.00
_cell.angle_beta   90.00
_cell.angle_gamma   90.00
#
_symmetry.space_group_name_H-M   'P 1'
#
loop_
_entity.id
_entity.type
_entity.pdbx_description
1 polymer ?
#
loop_
_entity_poly.entity_id
_entity_poly.type
_entity_poly.pdbx_seq_one_letter_code
_entity_poly.pdbx_strand_id
1 'polypeptide(L)'
;MKRVLITGANSYVGTSFERWMQRYPDYQVDTIDMVDGEWRNKSFSGHYAIFHVAGLAHADVTNVSEEVKKKYYAVNCDMAIETAKKAKAEGVCQFIFMSSMSVYGESAPVGKQRIITAQTAVSPANFYGDSKVQAEKGLLELSDENFKVVILRPPMVYGKGSKGNFPILEKFARTLPIFPAIKNE
;
A
#
# COMPACT_ATOMS: atom_id res chain seq x y z
N MET A 1 2.23 15.14 21.78
CA MET A 1 2.87 14.09 20.95
C MET A 1 1.77 13.32 20.23
N LYS A 2 1.82 13.24 18.88
CA LYS A 2 0.84 12.48 18.09
C LYS A 2 1.30 11.03 17.94
N ARG A 3 0.40 10.09 18.19
CA ARG A 3 0.69 8.66 18.00
C ARG A 3 0.21 8.20 16.63
N VAL A 4 1.07 7.46 15.92
CA VAL A 4 0.77 6.84 14.61
C VAL A 4 0.91 5.34 14.75
N LEU A 5 -0.10 4.58 14.35
CA LEU A 5 -0.05 3.12 14.31
C LEU A 5 0.24 2.66 12.88
N ILE A 6 1.30 1.87 12.70
CA ILE A 6 1.60 1.19 11.44
C ILE A 6 1.03 -0.22 11.49
N THR A 7 0.13 -0.55 10.59
CA THR A 7 -0.37 -1.92 10.41
C THR A 7 0.43 -2.63 9.31
N GLY A 8 0.87 -3.84 9.58
CA GLY A 8 1.83 -4.57 8.73
C GLY A 8 3.26 -4.41 9.23
N ALA A 9 3.46 -4.71 10.52
CA ALA A 9 4.77 -4.79 11.16
C ALA A 9 5.75 -5.65 10.31
N ASN A 10 7.02 -5.28 10.33
CA ASN A 10 8.09 -5.96 9.57
C ASN A 10 7.96 -5.87 8.02
N SER A 11 7.00 -5.11 7.49
CA SER A 11 6.97 -4.82 6.05
C SER A 11 8.08 -3.83 5.66
N TYR A 12 8.54 -3.90 4.41
CA TYR A 12 9.58 -2.97 3.92
C TYR A 12 9.18 -1.50 4.06
N VAL A 13 7.95 -1.16 3.67
CA VAL A 13 7.44 0.21 3.76
C VAL A 13 7.22 0.62 5.22
N GLY A 14 6.61 -0.25 6.03
CA GLY A 14 6.34 0.02 7.45
C GLY A 14 7.63 0.30 8.24
N THR A 15 8.62 -0.58 8.13
CA THR A 15 9.91 -0.42 8.84
C THR A 15 10.71 0.79 8.31
N SER A 16 10.60 1.12 7.03
CA SER A 16 11.25 2.31 6.46
C SER A 16 10.61 3.58 6.99
N PHE A 17 9.28 3.63 7.08
CA PHE A 17 8.55 4.76 7.64
C PHE A 17 8.80 4.90 9.14
N GLU A 18 8.76 3.81 9.90
CA GLU A 18 9.07 3.81 11.34
C GLU A 18 10.45 4.42 11.60
N ARG A 19 11.48 3.97 10.86
CA ARG A 19 12.84 4.52 10.95
C ARG A 19 12.92 6.00 10.56
N TRP A 20 12.17 6.41 9.56
CA TRP A 20 12.09 7.80 9.14
C TRP A 20 11.50 8.68 10.23
N MET A 21 10.43 8.22 10.88
CA MET A 21 9.71 8.97 11.90
C MET A 21 10.51 9.18 13.20
N GLN A 22 11.57 8.41 13.45
CA GLN A 22 12.49 8.64 14.59
C GLN A 22 13.15 10.03 14.57
N ARG A 23 13.13 10.71 13.43
CA ARG A 23 13.64 12.08 13.28
C ARG A 23 12.68 13.17 13.79
N TYR A 24 11.46 12.78 14.10
CA TYR A 24 10.37 13.69 14.46
C TYR A 24 9.89 13.40 15.90
N PRO A 25 10.47 14.10 16.92
CA PRO A 25 10.19 13.80 18.33
C PRO A 25 8.75 14.07 18.75
N ASP A 26 7.99 14.85 17.97
CA ASP A 26 6.57 15.12 18.23
C ASP A 26 5.65 13.96 17.88
N TYR A 27 6.20 12.90 17.28
CA TYR A 27 5.47 11.71 16.90
C TYR A 27 5.99 10.47 17.63
N GLN A 28 5.07 9.65 18.07
CA GLN A 28 5.33 8.28 18.54
C GLN A 28 4.78 7.31 17.49
N VAL A 29 5.56 6.29 17.14
CA VAL A 29 5.14 5.26 16.18
C VAL A 29 5.01 3.94 16.91
N ASP A 30 3.85 3.32 16.78
CA ASP A 30 3.57 1.97 17.23
C ASP A 30 3.35 1.07 16.00
N THR A 31 3.64 -0.22 16.13
CA THR A 31 3.47 -1.17 15.03
C THR A 31 2.63 -2.36 15.45
N ILE A 32 1.87 -2.92 14.50
CA ILE A 32 1.04 -4.10 14.75
C ILE A 32 1.15 -5.09 13.59
N ASP A 33 1.31 -6.36 13.91
CA ASP A 33 1.22 -7.45 12.95
C ASP A 33 -0.26 -7.74 12.63
N MET A 34 -0.53 -8.09 11.36
CA MET A 34 -1.87 -8.34 10.86
C MET A 34 -2.08 -9.81 10.44
N VAL A 35 -1.07 -10.67 10.60
CA VAL A 35 -1.06 -12.03 10.02
C VAL A 35 -1.95 -13.00 10.80
N ASP A 36 -1.87 -12.98 12.12
CA ASP A 36 -2.53 -13.95 13.00
C ASP A 36 -3.98 -13.61 13.38
N GLY A 37 -4.45 -12.42 12.97
CA GLY A 37 -5.78 -11.93 13.33
C GLY A 37 -5.91 -11.31 14.72
N GLU A 38 -4.92 -11.45 15.60
CA GLU A 38 -4.92 -10.92 16.97
C GLU A 38 -5.00 -9.39 17.02
N TRP A 39 -4.71 -8.71 15.93
CA TRP A 39 -4.86 -7.27 15.82
C TRP A 39 -6.30 -6.79 16.12
N ARG A 40 -7.31 -7.65 15.92
CA ARG A 40 -8.71 -7.35 16.20
C ARG A 40 -8.96 -7.10 17.70
N ASN A 41 -8.20 -7.78 18.56
CA ASN A 41 -8.27 -7.68 20.01
C ASN A 41 -7.45 -6.51 20.56
N LYS A 42 -6.57 -5.89 19.75
CA LYS A 42 -5.73 -4.76 20.19
C LYS A 42 -6.46 -3.45 20.00
N SER A 43 -6.34 -2.54 20.97
CA SER A 43 -6.93 -1.21 20.86
C SER A 43 -6.13 -0.30 19.93
N PHE A 44 -6.84 0.47 19.10
CA PHE A 44 -6.31 1.56 18.30
C PHE A 44 -6.54 2.93 18.93
N SER A 45 -7.26 2.96 20.06
CA SER A 45 -7.58 4.20 20.79
C SER A 45 -6.32 4.98 21.16
N GLY A 46 -6.41 6.29 21.13
CA GLY A 46 -5.30 7.19 21.40
C GLY A 46 -4.29 7.37 20.26
N HIS A 47 -4.44 6.67 19.13
CA HIS A 47 -3.70 6.97 17.93
C HIS A 47 -4.40 8.08 17.13
N TYR A 48 -3.62 9.04 16.66
CA TYR A 48 -4.09 10.09 15.77
C TYR A 48 -4.34 9.59 14.35
N ALA A 49 -3.42 8.75 13.85
CA ALA A 49 -3.47 8.22 12.50
C ALA A 49 -3.08 6.74 12.45
N ILE A 50 -3.62 6.03 11.48
CA ILE A 50 -3.17 4.70 11.08
C ILE A 50 -2.53 4.78 9.70
N PHE A 51 -1.31 4.24 9.57
CA PHE A 51 -0.66 3.99 8.30
C PHE A 51 -0.79 2.51 7.95
N HIS A 52 -1.76 2.19 7.09
CA HIS A 52 -2.08 0.83 6.70
C HIS A 52 -1.23 0.40 5.52
N VAL A 53 -0.18 -0.35 5.80
CA VAL A 53 0.75 -0.92 4.81
C VAL A 53 0.67 -2.44 4.73
N ALA A 54 -0.18 -3.06 5.54
CA ALA A 54 -0.47 -4.49 5.43
C ALA A 54 -1.12 -4.78 4.07
N GLY A 55 -0.63 -5.79 3.40
CA GLY A 55 -1.17 -6.18 2.11
C GLY A 55 -0.29 -7.20 1.40
N LEU A 56 -0.89 -7.92 0.48
CA LEU A 56 -0.20 -8.81 -0.44
C LEU A 56 0.19 -8.02 -1.69
N ALA A 57 1.45 -8.09 -2.08
CA ALA A 57 2.00 -7.52 -3.29
C ALA A 57 2.90 -8.57 -3.98
N HIS A 58 3.33 -8.30 -5.19
CA HIS A 58 4.33 -9.11 -5.91
C HIS A 58 3.82 -10.52 -6.31
N ALA A 59 2.53 -10.65 -6.65
CA ALA A 59 2.06 -11.87 -7.30
C ALA A 59 2.60 -11.94 -8.74
N ASP A 60 2.99 -13.13 -9.15
CA ASP A 60 2.90 -13.47 -10.55
C ASP A 60 1.41 -13.49 -10.91
N VAL A 61 0.98 -12.51 -11.70
CA VAL A 61 -0.44 -12.35 -12.07
C VAL A 61 -0.88 -13.28 -13.22
N THR A 62 0.09 -14.04 -13.77
CA THR A 62 -0.17 -15.04 -14.81
C THR A 62 -0.44 -16.41 -14.17
N ASN A 63 -1.49 -17.10 -14.52
CA ASN A 63 -1.84 -18.44 -14.04
C ASN A 63 -2.04 -18.60 -12.51
N VAL A 64 -2.75 -17.67 -11.89
CA VAL A 64 -3.05 -17.70 -10.44
C VAL A 64 -4.36 -18.44 -10.17
N SER A 65 -4.34 -19.34 -9.18
CA SER A 65 -5.56 -20.03 -8.75
C SER A 65 -6.60 -19.07 -8.16
N GLU A 66 -7.87 -19.43 -8.23
CA GLU A 66 -8.96 -18.66 -7.63
C GLU A 66 -8.80 -18.51 -6.11
N GLU A 67 -8.21 -19.49 -5.45
CA GLU A 67 -7.89 -19.43 -4.02
C GLU A 67 -6.90 -18.30 -3.70
N VAL A 68 -5.86 -18.17 -4.50
CA VAL A 68 -4.88 -17.08 -4.33
C VAL A 68 -5.54 -15.72 -4.61
N LYS A 69 -6.37 -15.59 -5.64
CA LYS A 69 -7.11 -14.34 -5.90
C LYS A 69 -8.01 -13.98 -4.71
N LYS A 70 -8.79 -14.94 -4.18
CA LYS A 70 -9.62 -14.74 -2.97
C LYS A 70 -8.78 -14.23 -1.79
N LYS A 71 -7.58 -14.79 -1.58
CA LYS A 71 -6.68 -14.32 -0.52
C LYS A 71 -6.25 -12.87 -0.73
N TYR A 72 -6.03 -12.43 -1.98
CA TYR A 72 -5.71 -11.03 -2.27
C TYR A 72 -6.87 -10.10 -1.92
N TYR A 73 -8.11 -10.45 -2.26
CA TYR A 73 -9.27 -9.63 -1.88
C TYR A 73 -9.46 -9.62 -0.36
N ALA A 74 -9.37 -10.77 0.30
CA ALA A 74 -9.49 -10.85 1.76
C ALA A 74 -8.45 -9.98 2.49
N VAL A 75 -7.20 -9.95 2.02
CA VAL A 75 -6.13 -9.20 2.69
C VAL A 75 -6.06 -7.75 2.22
N ASN A 76 -6.14 -7.47 0.91
CA ASN A 76 -5.95 -6.11 0.41
C ASN A 76 -7.21 -5.26 0.50
N CYS A 77 -8.39 -5.88 0.48
CA CYS A 77 -9.67 -5.18 0.50
C CYS A 77 -10.38 -5.35 1.85
N ASP A 78 -10.82 -6.57 2.17
CA ASP A 78 -11.71 -6.79 3.32
C ASP A 78 -11.02 -6.43 4.64
N MET A 79 -9.78 -6.89 4.85
CA MET A 79 -9.02 -6.58 6.06
C MET A 79 -8.71 -5.09 6.16
N ALA A 80 -8.42 -4.39 5.06
CA ALA A 80 -8.16 -2.96 5.07
C ALA A 80 -9.42 -2.17 5.49
N ILE A 81 -10.59 -2.53 4.95
CA ILE A 81 -11.87 -1.92 5.30
C ILE A 81 -12.23 -2.22 6.76
N GLU A 82 -12.06 -3.47 7.21
CA GLU A 82 -12.28 -3.87 8.60
C GLU A 82 -11.40 -3.06 9.56
N THR A 83 -10.12 -2.92 9.23
CA THR A 83 -9.16 -2.14 10.01
C THR A 83 -9.58 -0.66 10.09
N ALA A 84 -10.03 -0.07 8.99
CA ALA A 84 -10.48 1.31 8.96
C ALA A 84 -11.78 1.52 9.76
N LYS A 85 -12.74 0.58 9.67
CA LYS A 85 -13.96 0.62 10.49
C LYS A 85 -13.64 0.60 11.98
N LYS A 86 -12.73 -0.31 12.41
CA LYS A 86 -12.25 -0.38 13.78
C LYS A 86 -11.56 0.92 14.20
N ALA A 87 -10.68 1.45 13.37
CA ALA A 87 -9.98 2.71 13.61
C ALA A 87 -10.96 3.86 13.85
N LYS A 88 -11.95 4.01 12.98
CA LYS A 88 -13.00 5.02 13.08
C LYS A 88 -13.81 4.88 14.37
N ALA A 89 -14.24 3.66 14.70
CA ALA A 89 -15.01 3.37 15.92
C ALA A 89 -14.22 3.67 17.20
N GLU A 90 -12.89 3.57 17.18
CA GLU A 90 -12.01 3.84 18.32
C GLU A 90 -11.45 5.28 18.33
N GLY A 91 -12.01 6.18 17.51
CA GLY A 91 -11.70 7.62 17.55
C GLY A 91 -10.40 8.04 16.87
N VAL A 92 -9.85 7.21 16.00
CA VAL A 92 -8.72 7.61 15.12
C VAL A 92 -9.21 8.66 14.13
N CYS A 93 -8.41 9.70 13.88
CA CYS A 93 -8.80 10.81 13.02
C CYS A 93 -8.42 10.62 11.55
N GLN A 94 -7.42 9.79 11.26
CA GLN A 94 -6.90 9.64 9.90
C GLN A 94 -6.50 8.19 9.60
N PHE A 95 -6.88 7.73 8.41
CA PHE A 95 -6.49 6.42 7.88
C PHE A 95 -5.76 6.60 6.55
N ILE A 96 -4.49 6.24 6.52
CA ILE A 96 -3.63 6.37 5.34
C ILE A 96 -3.45 4.97 4.74
N PHE A 97 -4.02 4.76 3.57
CA PHE A 97 -4.00 3.46 2.88
C PHE A 97 -2.91 3.39 1.82
N MET A 98 -2.08 2.37 1.90
CA MET A 98 -1.08 2.06 0.86
C MET A 98 -1.75 1.28 -0.28
N SER A 99 -2.18 2.03 -1.30
CA SER A 99 -2.66 1.50 -2.57
C SER A 99 -1.49 1.28 -3.55
N SER A 100 -1.71 1.39 -4.83
CA SER A 100 -0.71 1.19 -5.89
C SER A 100 -1.09 1.90 -7.18
N MET A 101 -0.11 2.28 -7.98
CA MET A 101 -0.33 2.71 -9.37
C MET A 101 -0.96 1.64 -10.26
N SER A 102 -0.94 0.37 -9.85
CA SER A 102 -1.60 -0.76 -10.56
C SER A 102 -3.12 -0.58 -10.68
N VAL A 103 -3.72 0.32 -9.91
CA VAL A 103 -5.15 0.69 -10.04
C VAL A 103 -5.47 1.36 -11.38
N TYR A 104 -4.46 1.90 -12.06
CA TYR A 104 -4.62 2.52 -13.38
C TYR A 104 -4.40 1.55 -14.55
N GLY A 105 -4.08 0.28 -14.27
CA GLY A 105 -3.87 -0.74 -15.29
C GLY A 105 -2.44 -0.75 -15.84
N GLU A 106 -2.30 -1.12 -17.10
CA GLU A 106 -1.00 -1.32 -17.74
C GLU A 106 -0.26 0.00 -18.01
N SER A 107 1.06 -0.09 -18.01
CA SER A 107 1.94 1.00 -18.43
C SER A 107 1.79 1.30 -19.92
N ALA A 108 2.17 2.49 -20.35
CA ALA A 108 2.23 2.81 -21.77
C ALA A 108 3.23 1.86 -22.50
N PRO A 109 2.94 1.51 -23.76
CA PRO A 109 3.91 0.82 -24.59
C PRO A 109 5.23 1.60 -24.71
N VAL A 110 6.33 0.90 -24.95
CA VAL A 110 7.65 1.54 -25.13
C VAL A 110 7.57 2.64 -26.22
N GLY A 111 8.10 3.81 -25.88
CA GLY A 111 8.07 4.98 -26.77
C GLY A 111 6.76 5.79 -26.75
N LYS A 112 5.80 5.43 -25.92
CA LYS A 112 4.58 6.23 -25.69
C LYS A 112 4.51 6.71 -24.25
N GLN A 113 3.98 7.92 -24.04
CA GLN A 113 3.73 8.47 -22.72
C GLN A 113 2.29 8.18 -22.30
N ARG A 114 2.08 7.93 -21.00
CA ARG A 114 0.78 7.92 -20.36
C ARG A 114 0.82 8.87 -19.17
N ILE A 115 0.09 9.96 -19.28
CA ILE A 115 -0.02 10.97 -18.23
C ILE A 115 -1.16 10.57 -17.30
N ILE A 116 -0.86 10.42 -16.02
CA ILE A 116 -1.84 10.14 -14.96
C ILE A 116 -2.03 11.41 -14.14
N THR A 117 -3.25 11.86 -14.06
CA THR A 117 -3.67 13.05 -13.29
C THR A 117 -4.66 12.66 -12.20
N ALA A 118 -5.06 13.61 -11.36
CA ALA A 118 -6.10 13.40 -10.36
C ALA A 118 -7.47 12.99 -10.97
N GLN A 119 -7.70 13.33 -12.23
CA GLN A 119 -8.95 13.01 -12.97
C GLN A 119 -8.86 11.68 -13.74
N THR A 120 -7.69 11.04 -13.76
CA THR A 120 -7.54 9.77 -14.48
C THR A 120 -8.36 8.68 -13.79
N ALA A 121 -9.29 8.09 -14.53
CA ALA A 121 -10.13 7.00 -14.03
C ALA A 121 -9.28 5.76 -13.73
N VAL A 122 -9.60 5.05 -12.65
CA VAL A 122 -9.00 3.76 -12.33
C VAL A 122 -9.54 2.68 -13.28
N SER A 123 -8.64 1.84 -13.78
CA SER A 123 -8.94 0.74 -14.72
C SER A 123 -7.92 -0.39 -14.52
N PRO A 124 -8.05 -1.17 -13.43
CA PRO A 124 -7.06 -2.19 -13.09
C PRO A 124 -7.02 -3.30 -14.15
N ALA A 125 -5.82 -3.75 -14.53
CA ALA A 125 -5.61 -4.79 -15.52
C ALA A 125 -5.58 -6.21 -14.92
N ASN A 126 -5.53 -6.35 -13.60
CA ASN A 126 -5.43 -7.63 -12.92
C ASN A 126 -6.08 -7.59 -11.53
N PHE A 127 -6.21 -8.76 -10.91
CA PHE A 127 -6.85 -8.93 -9.60
C PHE A 127 -6.14 -8.16 -8.47
N TYR A 128 -4.82 -7.95 -8.53
CA TYR A 128 -4.10 -7.16 -7.54
C TYR A 128 -4.53 -5.68 -7.60
N GLY A 129 -4.49 -5.09 -8.78
CA GLY A 129 -4.96 -3.71 -8.98
C GLY A 129 -6.44 -3.57 -8.62
N ASP A 130 -7.27 -4.55 -9.00
CA ASP A 130 -8.71 -4.54 -8.68
C ASP A 130 -8.96 -4.67 -7.17
N SER A 131 -8.25 -5.53 -6.45
CA SER A 131 -8.37 -5.64 -4.99
C SER A 131 -8.06 -4.31 -4.29
N LYS A 132 -7.09 -3.54 -4.81
CA LYS A 132 -6.80 -2.18 -4.31
C LYS A 132 -7.90 -1.18 -4.64
N VAL A 133 -8.47 -1.23 -5.85
CA VAL A 133 -9.61 -0.37 -6.23
C VAL A 133 -10.83 -0.64 -5.35
N GLN A 134 -11.16 -1.91 -5.07
CA GLN A 134 -12.27 -2.25 -4.19
C GLN A 134 -12.03 -1.74 -2.75
N ALA A 135 -10.79 -1.88 -2.25
CA ALA A 135 -10.41 -1.32 -0.96
C ALA A 135 -10.58 0.21 -0.93
N GLU A 136 -10.06 0.92 -1.95
CA GLU A 136 -10.19 2.38 -2.04
C GLU A 136 -11.64 2.83 -1.98
N LYS A 137 -12.53 2.17 -2.73
CA LYS A 137 -13.98 2.49 -2.73
C LYS A 137 -14.58 2.34 -1.33
N GLY A 138 -14.41 1.17 -0.70
CA GLY A 138 -14.97 0.95 0.62
C GLY A 138 -14.35 1.82 1.72
N LEU A 139 -13.07 2.20 1.59
CA LEU A 139 -12.41 3.12 2.50
C LEU A 139 -12.92 4.56 2.36
N LEU A 140 -13.10 5.04 1.12
CA LEU A 140 -13.59 6.40 0.87
C LEU A 140 -15.01 6.61 1.40
N GLU A 141 -15.87 5.58 1.37
CA GLU A 141 -17.21 5.61 1.98
C GLU A 141 -17.18 5.81 3.51
N LEU A 142 -16.08 5.47 4.17
CA LEU A 142 -15.91 5.67 5.60
C LEU A 142 -15.45 7.11 5.94
N SER A 143 -14.96 7.86 4.96
CA SER A 143 -14.41 9.20 5.18
C SER A 143 -15.51 10.21 5.52
N ASP A 144 -15.32 10.97 6.61
CA ASP A 144 -16.21 12.05 7.02
C ASP A 144 -15.42 13.21 7.66
N GLU A 145 -16.10 14.10 8.39
CA GLU A 145 -15.45 15.25 9.03
C GLU A 145 -14.45 14.86 10.11
N ASN A 146 -14.70 13.77 10.82
CA ASN A 146 -13.91 13.32 11.97
C ASN A 146 -12.92 12.19 11.60
N PHE A 147 -13.11 11.53 10.47
CA PHE A 147 -12.26 10.44 10.01
C PHE A 147 -11.85 10.65 8.55
N LYS A 148 -10.62 11.05 8.32
CA LYS A 148 -10.09 11.33 6.98
C LYS A 148 -9.37 10.13 6.40
N VAL A 149 -9.80 9.71 5.21
CA VAL A 149 -9.11 8.66 4.46
C VAL A 149 -8.18 9.29 3.43
N VAL A 150 -6.94 8.84 3.43
CA VAL A 150 -5.90 9.23 2.47
C VAL A 150 -5.45 8.01 1.68
N ILE A 151 -5.52 8.09 0.36
CA ILE A 151 -5.08 7.02 -0.54
C ILE A 151 -3.72 7.38 -1.13
N LEU A 152 -2.71 6.54 -0.88
CA LEU A 152 -1.40 6.67 -1.51
C LEU A 152 -1.28 5.62 -2.62
N ARG A 153 -1.00 6.07 -3.85
CA ARG A 153 -0.81 5.21 -5.03
C ARG A 153 0.64 5.27 -5.50
N PRO A 154 1.58 4.67 -4.77
CA PRO A 154 2.98 4.71 -5.15
C PRO A 154 3.23 3.91 -6.43
N PRO A 155 4.20 4.35 -7.27
CA PRO A 155 4.79 3.52 -8.30
C PRO A 155 5.67 2.42 -7.68
N MET A 156 6.58 1.85 -8.48
CA MET A 156 7.54 0.87 -7.96
C MET A 156 8.34 1.45 -6.79
N VAL A 157 8.22 0.80 -5.63
CA VAL A 157 9.00 1.15 -4.44
C VAL A 157 10.40 0.56 -4.58
N TYR A 158 11.43 1.37 -4.39
CA TYR A 158 12.82 0.97 -4.57
C TYR A 158 13.70 1.39 -3.38
N GLY A 159 14.91 0.86 -3.33
CA GLY A 159 15.90 1.14 -2.31
C GLY A 159 16.53 -0.13 -1.73
N LYS A 160 17.51 0.03 -0.83
CA LYS A 160 18.22 -1.08 -0.21
C LYS A 160 17.25 -2.00 0.56
N GLY A 161 17.18 -3.26 0.16
CA GLY A 161 16.31 -4.27 0.79
C GLY A 161 14.84 -4.22 0.31
N SER A 162 14.53 -3.42 -0.73
CA SER A 162 13.20 -3.45 -1.34
C SER A 162 12.91 -4.83 -1.93
N LYS A 163 11.63 -5.20 -1.95
CA LYS A 163 11.13 -6.43 -2.56
C LYS A 163 10.49 -6.11 -3.92
N GLY A 164 10.26 -7.14 -4.73
CA GLY A 164 9.58 -7.00 -6.02
C GLY A 164 10.53 -6.77 -7.18
N ASN A 165 10.15 -5.93 -8.14
CA ASN A 165 10.85 -5.82 -9.44
C ASN A 165 12.18 -5.06 -9.37
N PHE A 166 12.40 -4.20 -8.37
CA PHE A 166 13.61 -3.40 -8.30
C PHE A 166 14.89 -4.25 -8.17
N PRO A 167 15.00 -5.27 -7.30
CA PRO A 167 16.14 -6.16 -7.24
C PRO A 167 16.42 -6.90 -8.57
N ILE A 168 15.39 -7.21 -9.32
CA ILE A 168 15.51 -7.85 -10.65
C ILE A 168 16.14 -6.86 -11.63
N LEU A 169 15.67 -5.62 -11.67
CA LEU A 169 16.25 -4.56 -12.51
C LEU A 169 17.69 -4.25 -12.10
N GLU A 170 17.99 -4.18 -10.81
CA GLU A 170 19.35 -3.98 -10.31
C GLU A 170 20.28 -5.12 -10.76
N LYS A 171 19.83 -6.37 -10.66
CA LYS A 171 20.59 -7.53 -11.14
C LYS A 171 20.86 -7.41 -12.64
N PHE A 172 19.88 -7.09 -13.45
CA PHE A 172 20.07 -6.89 -14.89
C PHE A 172 21.05 -5.77 -15.20
N ALA A 173 20.91 -4.61 -14.53
CA ALA A 173 21.82 -3.49 -14.72
C ALA A 173 23.28 -3.83 -14.37
N ARG A 174 23.51 -4.74 -13.42
CA ARG A 174 24.86 -5.19 -13.01
C ARG A 174 25.44 -6.28 -13.91
N THR A 175 24.59 -7.11 -14.54
CA THR A 175 25.04 -8.31 -15.27
C THR A 175 25.02 -8.17 -16.79
N LEU A 176 24.21 -7.28 -17.32
CA LEU A 176 24.13 -7.07 -18.75
C LEU A 176 25.22 -6.09 -19.22
N PRO A 177 25.93 -6.40 -20.33
CA PRO A 177 26.93 -5.51 -20.89
C PRO A 177 26.32 -4.21 -21.46
N ILE A 178 25.05 -4.23 -21.81
CA ILE A 178 24.27 -3.08 -22.27
C ILE A 178 22.94 -3.09 -21.50
N PHE A 179 22.64 -2.00 -20.82
CA PHE A 179 21.36 -1.80 -20.14
C PHE A 179 20.56 -0.73 -20.90
N PRO A 180 19.34 -1.06 -21.36
CA PRO A 180 18.52 -0.09 -22.07
C PRO A 180 18.11 1.04 -21.15
N ALA A 181 18.53 2.25 -21.47
CA ALA A 181 18.09 3.45 -20.77
C ALA A 181 16.98 4.13 -21.58
N ILE A 182 15.88 4.43 -20.93
CA ILE A 182 14.81 5.26 -21.49
C ILE A 182 14.94 6.63 -20.83
N LYS A 183 15.07 7.68 -21.65
CA LYS A 183 15.04 9.05 -21.15
C LYS A 183 13.64 9.36 -20.66
N ASN A 184 13.47 9.57 -19.36
CA ASN A 184 12.26 10.11 -18.77
C ASN A 184 12.44 11.63 -18.67
N GLU A 185 11.56 12.38 -19.29
CA GLU A 185 11.46 13.83 -19.19
C GLU A 185 10.41 14.21 -18.14
#